data_fe40045e312a32c9af25fc3261fda1cf
#
_entry.id   fe40045e312a32c9af25fc3261fda1cf
#
_cell.length_a   1.000
_cell.length_b   1.000
_cell.length_c   1.000
_cell.angle_alpha   90.00
_cell.angle_beta   90.00
_cell.angle_gamma   90.00
#
_symmetry.space_group_name_H-M   'P 1'
#
loop_
_entity.id
_entity.type
_entity.pdbx_description
1 polymer ?
#
loop_
_entity_poly.entity_id
_entity_poly.type
_entity_poly.pdbx_seq_one_letter_code
_entity_poly.pdbx_strand_id
1 'polypeptide(L)'
;MKIGFDFGTSFSALAVYREGEIHRIMFDGEPQFRTAIYFPAYVPNADQFDATEHGAEIASIRSALVRSEVEAKKSYKERVSSERAKVTSQARNDPAGYTEGRVLSPKYERLLVEAVNRIPAPVETSPEEKDQQALETARRQWLEAEAARDRVLGNLDQSQLDDVMFGNAAVDAYLNNDRKGLLLYNPKAFLAHDLSSRLTAPLERALGSLFRKVAEAVELQFPGEKVKGVIIGRPVNFGKKQSDVENNRAISIITHAAVLAGMPNVSFMYEPSAASYQFHVSQHSPRKALVVDLGGGTADVSLVTLGGAEPAPIPHRQQGYLLGGRT
;
A
#
# COMPACT_ATOMS: atom_id res chain seq x y z
N MET A 1 9.98 29.69 12.64
CA MET A 1 9.58 29.25 14.00
C MET A 1 10.11 27.85 14.31
N LYS A 2 10.06 27.42 15.57
CA LYS A 2 10.31 26.01 15.96
C LYS A 2 8.99 25.36 16.35
N ILE A 3 8.85 24.06 16.03
CA ILE A 3 7.64 23.29 16.33
C ILE A 3 7.96 22.10 17.23
N GLY A 4 7.01 21.70 18.06
CA GLY A 4 6.99 20.41 18.74
C GLY A 4 6.17 19.42 17.92
N PHE A 5 6.73 18.27 17.60
CA PHE A 5 6.10 17.25 16.80
C PHE A 5 6.07 15.91 17.54
N ASP A 6 4.91 15.55 18.01
CA ASP A 6 4.63 14.19 18.46
C ASP A 6 4.40 13.30 17.23
N PHE A 7 5.50 12.68 16.78
CA PHE A 7 5.47 11.71 15.67
C PHE A 7 5.15 10.32 16.24
N GLY A 8 3.88 10.06 16.47
CA GLY A 8 3.39 8.82 17.07
C GLY A 8 3.31 7.65 16.06
N THR A 9 3.17 6.42 16.58
CA THR A 9 3.00 5.21 15.76
C THR A 9 1.67 5.21 15.03
N SER A 10 0.57 5.55 15.71
CA SER A 10 -0.78 5.53 15.16
C SER A 10 -1.31 6.91 14.81
N PHE A 11 -1.03 7.89 15.65
CA PHE A 11 -1.44 9.28 15.49
C PHE A 11 -0.26 10.21 15.71
N SER A 12 -0.27 11.33 15.02
CA SER A 12 0.72 12.39 15.15
C SER A 12 0.02 13.71 15.46
N ALA A 13 0.70 14.57 16.23
CA ALA A 13 0.20 15.88 16.63
C ALA A 13 1.34 16.91 16.64
N LEU A 14 0.97 18.18 16.46
CA LEU A 14 1.92 19.28 16.46
C LEU A 14 1.46 20.42 17.35
N ALA A 15 2.44 21.12 17.88
CA ALA A 15 2.20 22.38 18.57
C ALA A 15 3.32 23.39 18.29
N VAL A 16 2.97 24.65 18.38
CA VAL A 16 3.86 25.81 18.29
C VAL A 16 3.77 26.58 19.59
N TYR A 17 4.92 26.99 20.13
CA TYR A 17 4.96 27.93 21.25
C TYR A 17 5.20 29.34 20.71
N ARG A 18 4.25 30.24 20.97
CA ARG A 18 4.31 31.62 20.52
C ARG A 18 3.66 32.55 21.54
N GLU A 19 4.29 33.69 21.80
CA GLU A 19 3.75 34.75 22.66
C GLU A 19 3.32 34.28 24.08
N GLY A 20 4.00 33.24 24.60
CA GLY A 20 3.69 32.69 25.91
C GLY A 20 2.67 31.54 25.91
N GLU A 21 2.08 31.23 24.75
CA GLU A 21 1.00 30.26 24.61
C GLU A 21 1.39 29.09 23.68
N ILE A 22 0.75 27.95 23.92
CA ILE A 22 0.86 26.74 23.08
C ILE A 22 -0.33 26.71 22.12
N HIS A 23 -0.02 26.76 20.84
CA HIS A 23 -0.99 26.64 19.76
C HIS A 23 -0.90 25.25 19.14
N ARG A 24 -1.99 24.48 19.19
CA ARG A 24 -2.07 23.19 18.50
C ARG A 24 -2.33 23.42 17.03
N ILE A 25 -1.63 22.69 16.17
CA ILE A 25 -1.85 22.73 14.73
C ILE A 25 -3.00 21.79 14.39
N MET A 26 -3.96 22.30 13.62
CA MET A 26 -5.16 21.55 13.24
C MET A 26 -4.98 20.93 11.86
N PHE A 27 -5.42 19.70 11.72
CA PHE A 27 -5.48 18.94 10.47
C PHE A 27 -6.93 18.57 10.20
N ASP A 28 -7.54 19.14 9.18
CA ASP A 28 -8.96 18.93 8.85
C ASP A 28 -9.91 19.17 10.04
N GLY A 29 -9.57 20.16 10.89
CA GLY A 29 -10.33 20.49 12.09
C GLY A 29 -9.99 19.68 13.34
N GLU A 30 -9.10 18.70 13.25
CA GLU A 30 -8.67 17.84 14.36
C GLU A 30 -7.26 18.20 14.83
N PRO A 31 -6.93 18.13 16.15
CA PRO A 31 -5.63 18.48 16.70
C PRO A 31 -4.57 17.38 16.49
N GLN A 32 -4.93 16.30 15.82
CA GLN A 32 -4.07 15.18 15.51
C GLN A 32 -4.50 14.53 14.19
N PHE A 33 -3.60 13.79 13.56
CA PHE A 33 -3.88 13.04 12.33
C PHE A 33 -3.30 11.62 12.42
N ARG A 34 -3.86 10.68 11.65
CA ARG A 34 -3.30 9.32 11.55
C ARG A 34 -1.92 9.36 10.92
N THR A 35 -0.98 8.63 11.51
CA THR A 35 0.37 8.47 10.97
C THR A 35 0.32 7.44 9.84
N ALA A 36 -0.27 7.84 8.72
CA ALA A 36 -0.45 7.01 7.53
C ALA A 36 -0.07 7.81 6.28
N ILE A 37 0.53 7.14 5.31
CA ILE A 37 0.94 7.69 4.02
C ILE A 37 0.44 6.73 2.95
N TYR A 38 -0.33 7.23 2.00
CA TYR A 38 -0.83 6.44 0.89
C TYR A 38 -0.27 6.94 -0.43
N PHE A 39 0.35 6.04 -1.15
CA PHE A 39 0.79 6.22 -2.53
C PHE A 39 -0.26 5.56 -3.42
N PRO A 40 -1.01 6.31 -4.22
CA PRO A 40 -1.96 5.75 -5.16
C PRO A 40 -1.29 4.71 -6.07
N ALA A 41 -2.04 3.73 -6.55
CA ALA A 41 -1.51 2.81 -7.54
C ALA A 41 -1.12 3.61 -8.77
N TYR A 42 0.10 3.41 -9.23
CA TYR A 42 0.51 3.89 -10.54
C TYR A 42 -0.41 3.24 -11.57
N VAL A 43 -1.06 4.06 -12.38
CA VAL A 43 -1.81 3.59 -13.55
C VAL A 43 -0.85 3.74 -14.73
N PRO A 44 -0.21 2.65 -15.18
CA PRO A 44 0.72 2.74 -16.28
C PRO A 44 -0.03 3.29 -17.51
N ASN A 45 0.60 4.25 -18.19
CA ASN A 45 0.03 4.80 -19.40
C ASN A 45 0.05 3.73 -20.49
N ALA A 46 -1.13 3.33 -20.98
CA ALA A 46 -1.29 2.34 -22.03
C ALA A 46 -0.56 2.71 -23.33
N ASP A 47 -0.24 3.99 -23.55
CA ASP A 47 0.50 4.47 -24.71
C ASP A 47 2.02 4.22 -24.62
N GLN A 48 2.51 3.84 -23.43
CA GLN A 48 3.92 3.45 -23.23
C GLN A 48 4.20 1.99 -23.61
N PHE A 49 3.18 1.20 -23.90
CA PHE A 49 3.35 -0.17 -24.38
C PHE A 49 3.94 -0.17 -25.79
N ASP A 50 5.17 -0.66 -25.94
CA ASP A 50 5.81 -0.86 -27.25
C ASP A 50 5.63 -2.30 -27.73
N ALA A 51 4.78 -2.49 -28.74
CA ALA A 51 4.53 -3.80 -29.33
C ALA A 51 5.78 -4.44 -29.95
N THR A 52 6.77 -3.63 -30.34
CA THR A 52 8.04 -4.13 -30.93
C THR A 52 8.90 -4.79 -29.87
N GLU A 53 9.00 -4.18 -28.68
CA GLU A 53 9.76 -4.73 -27.55
C GLU A 53 9.09 -6.03 -27.03
N HIS A 54 7.76 -6.15 -27.12
CA HIS A 54 6.97 -7.30 -26.69
C HIS A 54 6.64 -8.30 -27.81
N GLY A 55 7.32 -8.22 -28.97
CA GLY A 55 7.01 -9.05 -30.15
C GLY A 55 7.05 -10.55 -29.88
N ALA A 56 8.00 -11.03 -29.07
CA ALA A 56 8.10 -12.46 -28.70
C ALA A 56 6.91 -12.94 -27.85
N GLU A 57 6.44 -12.12 -26.92
CA GLU A 57 5.30 -12.40 -26.07
C GLU A 57 4.01 -12.43 -26.88
N ILE A 58 3.80 -11.45 -27.77
CA ILE A 58 2.67 -11.38 -28.69
C ILE A 58 2.62 -12.63 -29.58
N ALA A 59 3.77 -13.04 -30.15
CA ALA A 59 3.85 -14.25 -30.98
C ALA A 59 3.53 -15.53 -30.17
N SER A 60 3.93 -15.60 -28.91
CA SER A 60 3.62 -16.71 -28.02
C SER A 60 2.11 -16.81 -27.74
N ILE A 61 1.48 -15.68 -27.42
CA ILE A 61 0.02 -15.61 -27.19
C ILE A 61 -0.74 -15.98 -28.47
N ARG A 62 -0.34 -15.43 -29.61
CA ARG A 62 -0.92 -15.79 -30.91
C ARG A 62 -0.87 -17.30 -31.20
N SER A 63 0.30 -17.90 -30.93
CA SER A 63 0.48 -19.34 -31.11
C SER A 63 -0.42 -20.17 -30.18
N ALA A 64 -0.66 -19.69 -28.96
CA ALA A 64 -1.58 -20.31 -28.01
C ALA A 64 -3.04 -20.22 -28.50
N LEU A 65 -3.47 -19.09 -29.05
CA LEU A 65 -4.80 -18.91 -29.64
C LEU A 65 -5.02 -19.87 -30.80
N VAL A 66 -4.04 -20.01 -31.69
CA VAL A 66 -4.11 -20.98 -32.81
C VAL A 66 -4.23 -22.41 -32.29
N ARG A 67 -3.41 -22.81 -31.30
CA ARG A 67 -3.50 -24.16 -30.71
C ARG A 67 -4.86 -24.41 -30.06
N SER A 68 -5.37 -23.45 -29.31
CA SER A 68 -6.69 -23.56 -28.65
C SER A 68 -7.82 -23.76 -29.66
N GLU A 69 -7.79 -23.03 -30.80
CA GLU A 69 -8.79 -23.22 -31.88
C GLU A 69 -8.69 -24.61 -32.51
N VAL A 70 -7.48 -25.11 -32.76
CA VAL A 70 -7.27 -26.47 -33.29
C VAL A 70 -7.82 -27.53 -32.33
N GLU A 71 -7.56 -27.39 -31.06
CA GLU A 71 -8.07 -28.27 -30.01
C GLU A 71 -9.60 -28.21 -29.89
N ALA A 72 -10.18 -26.99 -29.97
CA ALA A 72 -11.61 -26.81 -29.94
C ALA A 72 -12.29 -27.49 -31.16
N LYS A 73 -11.72 -27.35 -32.36
CA LYS A 73 -12.20 -28.03 -33.59
C LYS A 73 -12.10 -29.55 -33.46
N LYS A 74 -11.01 -30.06 -32.88
CA LYS A 74 -10.82 -31.50 -32.62
C LYS A 74 -11.87 -32.02 -31.63
N SER A 75 -12.01 -31.38 -30.49
CA SER A 75 -13.01 -31.73 -29.48
C SER A 75 -14.44 -31.69 -30.03
N TYR A 76 -14.78 -30.69 -30.85
CA TYR A 76 -16.08 -30.61 -31.53
C TYR A 76 -16.32 -31.82 -32.42
N LYS A 77 -15.36 -32.20 -33.30
CA LYS A 77 -15.44 -33.37 -34.16
C LYS A 77 -15.65 -34.67 -33.38
N GLU A 78 -14.90 -34.85 -32.27
CA GLU A 78 -15.00 -36.01 -31.39
C GLU A 78 -16.40 -36.08 -30.73
N ARG A 79 -16.93 -34.97 -30.24
CA ARG A 79 -18.27 -34.89 -29.64
C ARG A 79 -19.35 -35.20 -30.68
N VAL A 80 -19.26 -34.63 -31.87
CA VAL A 80 -20.19 -34.92 -32.97
C VAL A 80 -20.15 -36.41 -33.36
N SER A 81 -18.94 -36.98 -33.44
CA SER A 81 -18.76 -38.43 -33.72
C SER A 81 -19.39 -39.30 -32.66
N SER A 82 -19.18 -38.96 -31.38
CA SER A 82 -19.75 -39.65 -30.24
C SER A 82 -21.29 -39.64 -30.25
N GLU A 83 -21.88 -38.47 -30.48
CA GLU A 83 -23.34 -38.35 -30.55
C GLU A 83 -23.94 -39.12 -31.77
N ARG A 84 -23.27 -39.07 -32.95
CA ARG A 84 -23.65 -39.89 -34.09
C ARG A 84 -23.61 -41.37 -33.74
N ALA A 85 -22.57 -41.86 -33.07
CA ALA A 85 -22.46 -43.28 -32.67
C ALA A 85 -23.57 -43.67 -31.69
N LYS A 86 -23.94 -42.83 -30.74
CA LYS A 86 -25.04 -43.06 -29.81
C LYS A 86 -26.40 -43.19 -30.55
N VAL A 87 -26.75 -42.22 -31.40
CA VAL A 87 -28.01 -42.22 -32.13
C VAL A 87 -28.07 -43.43 -33.08
N THR A 88 -26.95 -43.75 -33.76
CA THR A 88 -26.88 -44.92 -34.65
C THR A 88 -27.03 -46.24 -33.86
N SER A 89 -26.45 -46.33 -32.65
CA SER A 89 -26.61 -47.49 -31.77
C SER A 89 -28.08 -47.65 -31.33
N GLN A 90 -28.73 -46.54 -30.98
CA GLN A 90 -30.17 -46.57 -30.64
C GLN A 90 -31.03 -47.03 -31.82
N ALA A 91 -30.73 -46.50 -33.04
CA ALA A 91 -31.45 -46.91 -34.24
C ALA A 91 -31.25 -48.42 -34.57
N ARG A 92 -30.08 -49.00 -34.31
CA ARG A 92 -29.82 -50.43 -34.50
C ARG A 92 -30.65 -51.34 -33.60
N ASN A 93 -31.00 -50.83 -32.43
CA ASN A 93 -31.77 -51.58 -31.42
C ASN A 93 -33.31 -51.34 -31.57
N ASP A 94 -33.73 -50.47 -32.47
CA ASP A 94 -35.13 -50.22 -32.78
C ASP A 94 -35.51 -50.89 -34.13
N PRO A 95 -36.51 -51.80 -34.18
CA PRO A 95 -36.96 -52.41 -35.44
C PRO A 95 -37.36 -51.42 -36.55
N ALA A 96 -37.81 -50.21 -36.15
CA ALA A 96 -38.16 -49.12 -37.05
C ALA A 96 -37.00 -48.10 -37.24
N GLY A 97 -35.77 -48.45 -36.83
CA GLY A 97 -34.63 -47.53 -36.85
C GLY A 97 -34.03 -47.27 -38.23
N TYR A 98 -34.25 -48.18 -39.17
CA TYR A 98 -33.76 -48.08 -40.57
C TYR A 98 -34.89 -48.32 -41.57
N THR A 99 -34.80 -47.70 -42.72
CA THR A 99 -35.63 -47.99 -43.91
C THR A 99 -35.04 -49.18 -44.71
N GLU A 100 -35.80 -49.68 -45.71
CA GLU A 100 -35.39 -50.82 -46.56
C GLU A 100 -34.00 -50.65 -47.22
N GLY A 101 -33.55 -49.45 -47.46
CA GLY A 101 -32.22 -49.13 -48.00
C GLY A 101 -31.09 -49.04 -46.95
N ARG A 102 -31.31 -49.46 -45.73
CA ARG A 102 -30.38 -49.30 -44.57
C ARG A 102 -29.99 -47.83 -44.24
N VAL A 103 -30.87 -46.88 -44.58
CA VAL A 103 -30.75 -45.48 -44.23
C VAL A 103 -31.50 -45.25 -42.91
N LEU A 104 -31.01 -44.36 -42.06
CA LEU A 104 -31.69 -44.00 -40.82
C LEU A 104 -33.13 -43.56 -41.12
N SER A 105 -34.08 -44.03 -40.31
CA SER A 105 -35.46 -43.57 -40.44
C SER A 105 -35.60 -42.10 -40.10
N PRO A 106 -36.63 -41.38 -40.60
CA PRO A 106 -36.82 -39.96 -40.38
C PRO A 106 -36.85 -39.57 -38.91
N LYS A 107 -37.26 -40.47 -38.00
CA LYS A 107 -37.22 -40.31 -36.56
C LYS A 107 -35.78 -40.14 -36.06
N TYR A 108 -34.89 -41.03 -36.46
CA TYR A 108 -33.48 -41.03 -36.03
C TYR A 108 -32.61 -39.99 -36.73
N GLU A 109 -32.96 -39.62 -37.97
CA GLU A 109 -32.36 -38.46 -38.66
C GLU A 109 -32.62 -37.18 -37.87
N ARG A 110 -33.88 -36.92 -37.46
CA ARG A 110 -34.23 -35.77 -36.63
C ARG A 110 -33.48 -35.77 -35.29
N LEU A 111 -33.46 -36.92 -34.59
CA LEU A 111 -32.70 -37.06 -33.32
C LEU A 111 -31.21 -36.77 -33.52
N LEU A 112 -30.61 -37.22 -34.63
CA LEU A 112 -29.22 -36.96 -34.97
C LEU A 112 -28.97 -35.46 -35.19
N VAL A 113 -29.80 -34.81 -35.98
CA VAL A 113 -29.70 -33.36 -36.24
C VAL A 113 -29.83 -32.59 -34.91
N GLU A 114 -30.83 -32.92 -34.08
CA GLU A 114 -31.01 -32.27 -32.78
C GLU A 114 -29.82 -32.50 -31.85
N ALA A 115 -29.29 -33.73 -31.80
CA ALA A 115 -28.15 -34.05 -30.95
C ALA A 115 -26.87 -33.29 -31.37
N VAL A 116 -26.63 -33.18 -32.68
CA VAL A 116 -25.48 -32.45 -33.23
C VAL A 116 -25.64 -30.94 -33.02
N ASN A 117 -26.86 -30.40 -33.25
CA ASN A 117 -27.11 -28.97 -33.06
C ASN A 117 -27.01 -28.48 -31.61
N ARG A 118 -27.09 -29.39 -30.63
CA ARG A 118 -26.83 -29.06 -29.20
C ARG A 118 -25.35 -28.88 -28.90
N ILE A 119 -24.44 -29.31 -29.78
CA ILE A 119 -23.00 -29.16 -29.59
C ILE A 119 -22.60 -27.78 -30.14
N PRO A 120 -22.13 -26.85 -29.32
CA PRO A 120 -21.72 -25.55 -29.84
C PRO A 120 -20.55 -25.71 -30.80
N ALA A 121 -20.68 -25.14 -31.97
CA ALA A 121 -19.61 -25.11 -32.97
C ALA A 121 -18.46 -24.20 -32.44
N PRO A 122 -17.21 -24.54 -32.74
CA PRO A 122 -16.09 -23.68 -32.41
C PRO A 122 -16.18 -22.38 -33.20
N VAL A 123 -15.88 -21.27 -32.49
CA VAL A 123 -15.79 -19.96 -33.16
C VAL A 123 -14.49 -19.93 -33.96
N GLU A 124 -14.62 -19.63 -35.24
CA GLU A 124 -13.47 -19.39 -36.10
C GLU A 124 -13.13 -17.90 -36.08
N THR A 125 -11.88 -17.59 -35.77
CA THR A 125 -11.36 -16.24 -35.80
C THR A 125 -10.40 -16.08 -36.97
N SER A 126 -10.40 -14.91 -37.61
CA SER A 126 -9.47 -14.63 -38.71
C SER A 126 -8.03 -14.51 -38.21
N PRO A 127 -7.01 -14.63 -39.05
CA PRO A 127 -5.64 -14.36 -38.67
C PRO A 127 -5.46 -12.95 -38.08
N GLU A 128 -6.11 -11.96 -38.65
CA GLU A 128 -6.07 -10.56 -38.23
C GLU A 128 -6.71 -10.37 -36.85
N GLU A 129 -7.84 -11.02 -36.59
CA GLU A 129 -8.48 -11.00 -35.26
C GLU A 129 -7.61 -11.66 -34.21
N LYS A 130 -6.89 -12.75 -34.52
CA LYS A 130 -5.92 -13.39 -33.59
C LYS A 130 -4.74 -12.49 -33.31
N ASP A 131 -4.23 -11.77 -34.30
CA ASP A 131 -3.15 -10.81 -34.14
C ASP A 131 -3.56 -9.67 -33.22
N GLN A 132 -4.78 -9.13 -33.42
CA GLN A 132 -5.33 -8.09 -32.56
C GLN A 132 -5.57 -8.60 -31.12
N GLN A 133 -6.16 -9.77 -30.94
CA GLN A 133 -6.37 -10.38 -29.61
C GLN A 133 -5.05 -10.66 -28.89
N ALA A 134 -4.01 -11.09 -29.61
CA ALA A 134 -2.70 -11.32 -29.05
C ALA A 134 -2.06 -10.00 -28.56
N LEU A 135 -2.16 -8.94 -29.36
CA LEU A 135 -1.67 -7.61 -29.03
C LEU A 135 -2.39 -7.03 -27.81
N GLU A 136 -3.71 -7.08 -27.80
CA GLU A 136 -4.53 -6.58 -26.67
C GLU A 136 -4.25 -7.37 -25.37
N THR A 137 -4.06 -8.69 -25.49
CA THR A 137 -3.74 -9.54 -24.34
C THR A 137 -2.36 -9.22 -23.78
N ALA A 138 -1.34 -9.08 -24.63
CA ALA A 138 0.01 -8.70 -24.21
C ALA A 138 0.01 -7.33 -23.56
N ARG A 139 -0.68 -6.34 -24.17
CA ARG A 139 -0.81 -4.99 -23.59
C ARG A 139 -1.47 -5.02 -22.20
N ARG A 140 -2.54 -5.80 -22.03
CA ARG A 140 -3.20 -5.95 -20.73
C ARG A 140 -2.27 -6.61 -19.69
N GLN A 141 -1.56 -7.68 -20.06
CA GLN A 141 -0.61 -8.36 -19.16
C GLN A 141 0.54 -7.43 -18.77
N TRP A 142 1.05 -6.65 -19.70
CA TRP A 142 2.06 -5.63 -19.42
C TRP A 142 1.53 -4.56 -18.45
N LEU A 143 0.32 -4.03 -18.66
CA LEU A 143 -0.31 -3.07 -17.75
C LEU A 143 -0.49 -3.63 -16.34
N GLU A 144 -0.91 -4.89 -16.22
CA GLU A 144 -1.04 -5.58 -14.94
C GLU A 144 0.32 -5.78 -14.25
N ALA A 145 1.36 -6.12 -15.02
CA ALA A 145 2.70 -6.31 -14.52
C ALA A 145 3.32 -4.97 -14.05
N GLU A 146 3.18 -3.89 -14.83
CA GLU A 146 3.63 -2.55 -14.45
C GLU A 146 2.88 -2.04 -13.20
N ALA A 147 1.55 -2.16 -13.15
CA ALA A 147 0.77 -1.82 -11.97
C ALA A 147 1.15 -2.64 -10.73
N ALA A 148 1.67 -3.87 -10.91
CA ALA A 148 2.17 -4.70 -9.82
C ALA A 148 3.56 -4.28 -9.33
N ARG A 149 4.43 -3.73 -10.22
CA ARG A 149 5.77 -3.25 -9.86
C ARG A 149 5.74 -2.11 -8.86
N ASP A 150 4.76 -1.20 -9.00
CA ASP A 150 4.69 0.03 -8.21
C ASP A 150 4.16 -0.15 -6.78
N ARG A 151 3.76 -1.38 -6.40
CA ARG A 151 3.28 -1.66 -5.04
C ARG A 151 4.39 -1.83 -4.00
N VAL A 152 5.65 -1.72 -4.39
CA VAL A 152 6.80 -1.93 -3.52
C VAL A 152 7.47 -0.60 -3.23
N LEU A 153 7.63 -0.26 -1.95
CA LEU A 153 8.27 1.00 -1.51
C LEU A 153 9.61 1.28 -2.22
N GLY A 154 10.37 0.24 -2.56
CA GLY A 154 11.66 0.37 -3.23
C GLY A 154 11.60 0.85 -4.68
N ASN A 155 10.44 0.84 -5.31
CA ASN A 155 10.23 1.22 -6.71
C ASN A 155 9.54 2.59 -6.86
N LEU A 156 9.25 3.29 -5.77
CA LEU A 156 8.65 4.63 -5.83
C LEU A 156 9.63 5.62 -6.47
N ASP A 157 9.20 6.23 -7.55
CA ASP A 157 9.91 7.34 -8.19
C ASP A 157 9.48 8.71 -7.65
N GLN A 158 10.09 9.80 -8.14
CA GLN A 158 9.79 11.14 -7.65
C GLN A 158 8.37 11.58 -8.02
N SER A 159 7.82 11.15 -9.15
CA SER A 159 6.47 11.55 -9.58
C SER A 159 5.38 10.99 -8.67
N GLN A 160 5.59 9.80 -8.13
CA GLN A 160 4.67 9.15 -7.20
C GLN A 160 4.65 9.81 -5.81
N LEU A 161 5.66 10.64 -5.49
CA LEU A 161 5.71 11.40 -4.25
C LEU A 161 4.87 12.68 -4.30
N ASP A 162 4.43 13.12 -5.47
CA ASP A 162 3.65 14.35 -5.64
C ASP A 162 2.15 14.13 -5.36
N ASP A 163 1.63 12.91 -5.61
CA ASP A 163 0.22 12.53 -5.41
C ASP A 163 -0.04 11.81 -4.07
N VAL A 164 0.85 11.98 -3.09
CA VAL A 164 0.78 11.29 -1.81
C VAL A 164 -0.33 11.86 -0.92
N MET A 165 -1.13 10.99 -0.35
CA MET A 165 -2.15 11.34 0.64
C MET A 165 -1.69 10.99 2.05
N PHE A 166 -2.19 11.74 3.04
CA PHE A 166 -1.78 11.62 4.44
C PHE A 166 -2.98 11.53 5.37
N GLY A 167 -2.74 10.98 6.55
CA GLY A 167 -3.73 10.97 7.62
C GLY A 167 -4.93 10.08 7.34
N ASN A 168 -6.13 10.54 7.72
CA ASN A 168 -7.38 9.84 7.46
C ASN A 168 -7.67 9.73 5.96
N ALA A 169 -7.41 10.78 5.20
CA ALA A 169 -7.58 10.78 3.74
C ALA A 169 -6.75 9.68 3.06
N ALA A 170 -5.55 9.37 3.57
CA ALA A 170 -4.73 8.25 3.07
C ALA A 170 -5.41 6.90 3.26
N VAL A 171 -6.00 6.66 4.44
CA VAL A 171 -6.69 5.43 4.75
C VAL A 171 -7.99 5.29 3.94
N ASP A 172 -8.76 6.35 3.87
CA ASP A 172 -10.03 6.38 3.13
C ASP A 172 -9.79 6.18 1.63
N ALA A 173 -8.79 6.84 1.05
CA ALA A 173 -8.44 6.68 -0.35
C ALA A 173 -7.97 5.24 -0.66
N TYR A 174 -7.17 4.62 0.21
CA TYR A 174 -6.75 3.23 0.06
C TYR A 174 -7.94 2.26 0.11
N LEU A 175 -8.87 2.48 1.02
CA LEU A 175 -10.08 1.64 1.14
C LEU A 175 -11.03 1.81 -0.05
N ASN A 176 -11.19 3.06 -0.52
CA ASN A 176 -12.07 3.38 -1.66
C ASN A 176 -11.48 2.97 -3.02
N ASN A 177 -10.17 2.74 -3.10
CA ASN A 177 -9.48 2.31 -4.32
C ASN A 177 -9.22 0.79 -4.35
N ASP A 178 -10.15 -0.02 -3.85
CA ASP A 178 -10.07 -1.48 -3.79
C ASP A 178 -8.74 -1.99 -3.18
N ARG A 179 -8.16 -1.22 -2.28
CA ARG A 179 -6.85 -1.47 -1.65
C ARG A 179 -5.69 -1.58 -2.65
N LYS A 180 -5.79 -0.86 -3.77
CA LYS A 180 -4.70 -0.73 -4.74
C LYS A 180 -3.74 0.38 -4.29
N GLY A 181 -2.47 0.25 -4.67
CA GLY A 181 -1.42 1.17 -4.24
C GLY A 181 -0.73 0.72 -2.96
N LEU A 182 0.10 1.59 -2.39
CA LEU A 182 0.88 1.32 -1.19
C LEU A 182 0.39 2.19 -0.03
N LEU A 183 -0.15 1.56 1.00
CA LEU A 183 -0.44 2.23 2.27
C LEU A 183 0.68 1.93 3.28
N LEU A 184 1.45 2.96 3.64
CA LEU A 184 2.34 2.91 4.80
C LEU A 184 1.54 3.30 6.04
N TYR A 185 1.07 2.30 6.74
CA TYR A 185 0.40 2.47 8.02
C TYR A 185 1.41 2.26 9.14
N ASN A 186 1.46 3.19 10.11
CA ASN A 186 2.42 3.15 11.22
C ASN A 186 3.90 3.10 10.79
N PRO A 187 4.39 4.03 9.96
CA PRO A 187 5.77 4.00 9.45
C PRO A 187 6.82 4.00 10.56
N LYS A 188 6.54 4.59 11.73
CA LYS A 188 7.43 4.60 12.89
C LYS A 188 7.84 3.20 13.35
N ALA A 189 6.97 2.19 13.18
CA ALA A 189 7.26 0.81 13.57
C ALA A 189 8.40 0.16 12.75
N PHE A 190 8.73 0.70 11.58
CA PHE A 190 9.77 0.16 10.69
C PHE A 190 11.15 0.80 10.90
N LEU A 191 11.24 1.93 11.59
CA LEU A 191 12.45 2.76 11.65
C LEU A 191 13.64 2.07 12.30
N ALA A 192 13.40 1.17 13.25
CA ALA A 192 14.46 0.42 13.92
C ALA A 192 14.94 -0.82 13.15
N HIS A 193 14.18 -1.24 12.14
CA HIS A 193 14.49 -2.45 11.38
C HIS A 193 15.75 -2.26 10.52
N ASP A 194 16.47 -3.35 10.30
CA ASP A 194 17.60 -3.39 9.38
C ASP A 194 17.12 -3.43 7.93
N LEU A 195 16.77 -2.25 7.42
CA LEU A 195 16.29 -2.09 6.06
C LEU A 195 17.48 -2.02 5.09
N SER A 196 17.35 -2.66 3.93
CA SER A 196 18.31 -2.46 2.84
C SER A 196 18.28 -0.99 2.38
N SER A 197 19.37 -0.52 1.76
CA SER A 197 19.43 0.83 1.18
C SER A 197 18.31 1.09 0.16
N ARG A 198 17.83 0.04 -0.52
CA ARG A 198 16.69 0.10 -1.46
C ARG A 198 15.36 0.46 -0.78
N LEU A 199 15.22 0.22 0.53
CA LEU A 199 14.02 0.56 1.29
C LEU A 199 14.21 1.79 2.17
N THR A 200 15.43 2.06 2.64
CA THR A 200 15.72 3.20 3.52
C THR A 200 15.48 4.54 2.81
N ALA A 201 16.04 4.74 1.63
CA ALA A 201 15.89 6.00 0.90
C ALA A 201 14.43 6.30 0.47
N PRO A 202 13.65 5.35 -0.06
CA PRO A 202 12.21 5.55 -0.27
C PRO A 202 11.43 5.87 1.00
N LEU A 203 11.74 5.21 2.13
CA LEU A 203 11.12 5.50 3.42
C LEU A 203 11.43 6.92 3.90
N GLU A 204 12.69 7.36 3.79
CA GLU A 204 13.11 8.73 4.10
C GLU A 204 12.35 9.76 3.25
N ARG A 205 12.20 9.52 1.94
CA ARG A 205 11.42 10.39 1.06
C ARG A 205 9.94 10.41 1.41
N ALA A 206 9.34 9.25 1.69
CA ALA A 206 7.94 9.14 2.11
C ALA A 206 7.67 9.92 3.39
N LEU A 207 8.53 9.76 4.41
CA LEU A 207 8.46 10.54 5.64
C LEU A 207 8.74 12.03 5.40
N GLY A 208 9.68 12.35 4.50
CA GLY A 208 9.97 13.72 4.08
C GLY A 208 8.75 14.41 3.48
N SER A 209 7.98 13.70 2.65
CA SER A 209 6.70 14.22 2.11
C SER A 209 5.66 14.44 3.22
N LEU A 210 5.53 13.51 4.18
CA LEU A 210 4.68 13.72 5.37
C LEU A 210 5.11 14.96 6.15
N PHE A 211 6.40 15.11 6.43
CA PHE A 211 6.93 16.23 7.20
C PHE A 211 6.78 17.56 6.46
N ARG A 212 6.83 17.55 5.12
CA ARG A 212 6.54 18.72 4.30
C ARG A 212 5.08 19.15 4.46
N LYS A 213 4.13 18.21 4.44
CA LYS A 213 2.71 18.50 4.71
C LYS A 213 2.49 19.07 6.11
N VAL A 214 3.25 18.58 7.08
CA VAL A 214 3.27 19.13 8.44
C VAL A 214 3.74 20.59 8.43
N ALA A 215 4.83 20.91 7.73
CA ALA A 215 5.33 22.29 7.62
C ALA A 215 4.31 23.20 6.91
N GLU A 216 3.71 22.74 5.82
CA GLU A 216 2.67 23.45 5.08
C GLU A 216 1.44 23.77 5.97
N ALA A 217 1.01 22.81 6.80
CA ALA A 217 -0.09 23.02 7.74
C ALA A 217 0.22 24.10 8.80
N VAL A 218 1.47 24.16 9.26
CA VAL A 218 1.94 25.20 10.17
C VAL A 218 1.96 26.57 9.47
N GLU A 219 2.53 26.64 8.27
CA GLU A 219 2.64 27.88 7.49
C GLU A 219 1.27 28.42 7.08
N LEU A 220 0.31 27.54 6.82
CA LEU A 220 -1.08 27.93 6.52
C LEU A 220 -1.77 28.57 7.74
N GLN A 221 -1.55 28.06 8.94
CA GLN A 221 -2.15 28.59 10.17
C GLN A 221 -1.37 29.77 10.75
N PHE A 222 -0.11 29.95 10.36
CA PHE A 222 0.76 31.06 10.73
C PHE A 222 1.39 31.70 9.48
N PRO A 223 0.62 32.44 8.68
CA PRO A 223 1.09 33.03 7.43
C PRO A 223 2.33 33.91 7.61
N GLY A 224 3.33 33.72 6.75
CA GLY A 224 4.60 34.44 6.80
C GLY A 224 5.67 33.85 7.71
N GLU A 225 5.30 32.84 8.49
CA GLU A 225 6.24 32.09 9.31
C GLU A 225 6.72 30.81 8.59
N LYS A 226 8.02 30.53 8.67
CA LYS A 226 8.59 29.29 8.15
C LYS A 226 9.06 28.39 9.29
N VAL A 227 8.84 27.10 9.16
CA VAL A 227 9.37 26.11 10.08
C VAL A 227 10.88 26.00 9.89
N LYS A 228 11.66 26.48 10.88
CA LYS A 228 13.13 26.48 10.87
C LYS A 228 13.74 25.34 11.66
N GLY A 229 12.94 24.67 12.47
CA GLY A 229 13.40 23.58 13.31
C GLY A 229 12.26 22.83 13.97
N VAL A 230 12.53 21.59 14.34
CA VAL A 230 11.55 20.70 14.94
C VAL A 230 12.14 19.94 16.12
N ILE A 231 11.34 19.83 17.18
CA ILE A 231 11.61 18.95 18.32
C ILE A 231 10.66 17.76 18.16
N ILE A 232 11.22 16.57 17.91
CA ILE A 232 10.44 15.37 17.62
C ILE A 232 10.41 14.47 18.84
N GLY A 233 9.23 14.02 19.25
CA GLY A 233 9.03 13.00 20.25
C GLY A 233 9.65 11.67 19.82
N ARG A 234 10.39 11.02 20.73
CA ARG A 234 10.94 9.69 20.51
C ARG A 234 10.65 8.75 21.68
N PRO A 235 10.39 7.46 21.42
CA PRO A 235 10.31 6.48 22.49
C PRO A 235 11.69 6.31 23.15
N VAL A 236 11.72 5.68 24.31
CA VAL A 236 12.99 5.30 24.95
C VAL A 236 13.76 4.34 24.05
N ASN A 237 13.06 3.36 23.45
CA ASN A 237 13.60 2.43 22.47
C ASN A 237 12.70 2.29 21.25
N PHE A 238 13.27 2.42 20.05
CA PHE A 238 12.55 2.19 18.79
C PHE A 238 12.41 0.71 18.44
N GLY A 239 13.36 -0.14 18.84
CA GLY A 239 13.47 -1.52 18.42
C GLY A 239 13.43 -2.52 19.57
N LYS A 240 13.22 -3.81 19.21
CA LYS A 240 13.11 -4.92 20.18
C LYS A 240 14.41 -5.21 20.92
N LYS A 241 15.56 -5.00 20.28
CA LYS A 241 16.87 -5.27 20.89
C LYS A 241 17.28 -4.19 21.86
N GLN A 242 16.53 -3.08 21.94
CA GLN A 242 16.79 -1.94 22.82
C GLN A 242 18.24 -1.44 22.70
N SER A 243 18.76 -1.45 21.48
CA SER A 243 20.16 -1.14 21.20
C SER A 243 20.33 0.28 20.67
N ASP A 244 21.50 0.87 20.95
CA ASP A 244 21.85 2.17 20.37
C ASP A 244 21.90 2.14 18.84
N VAL A 245 22.22 0.99 18.22
CA VAL A 245 22.23 0.81 16.76
C VAL A 245 20.82 0.99 16.19
N GLU A 246 19.79 0.35 16.79
CA GLU A 246 18.40 0.51 16.38
C GLU A 246 17.92 1.95 16.60
N ASN A 247 18.24 2.53 17.74
CA ASN A 247 17.85 3.90 18.06
C ASN A 247 18.50 4.91 17.12
N ASN A 248 19.81 4.79 16.85
CA ASN A 248 20.54 5.70 15.96
C ASN A 248 20.05 5.59 14.52
N ARG A 249 19.70 4.38 14.04
CA ARG A 249 19.12 4.18 12.72
C ARG A 249 17.78 4.93 12.58
N ALA A 250 16.88 4.76 13.53
CA ALA A 250 15.59 5.44 13.52
C ALA A 250 15.75 6.97 13.55
N ILE A 251 16.64 7.47 14.42
CA ILE A 251 16.96 8.90 14.52
C ILE A 251 17.52 9.43 13.19
N SER A 252 18.41 8.67 12.52
CA SER A 252 18.98 9.05 11.24
C SER A 252 17.91 9.19 10.17
N ILE A 253 17.03 8.19 10.02
CA ILE A 253 15.93 8.22 9.03
C ILE A 253 15.01 9.42 9.29
N ILE A 254 14.58 9.65 10.53
CA ILE A 254 13.73 10.79 10.89
C ILE A 254 14.42 12.12 10.59
N THR A 255 15.71 12.22 10.94
CA THR A 255 16.49 13.44 10.68
C THR A 255 16.60 13.72 9.20
N HIS A 256 16.94 12.72 8.38
CA HIS A 256 17.01 12.88 6.93
C HIS A 256 15.65 13.28 6.33
N ALA A 257 14.57 12.66 6.79
CA ALA A 257 13.21 13.01 6.36
C ALA A 257 12.85 14.47 6.69
N ALA A 258 13.19 14.95 7.88
CA ALA A 258 12.95 16.33 8.29
C ALA A 258 13.79 17.32 7.47
N VAL A 259 15.05 16.99 7.19
CA VAL A 259 15.92 17.81 6.31
C VAL A 259 15.35 17.88 4.89
N LEU A 260 14.88 16.76 4.33
CA LEU A 260 14.20 16.71 3.02
C LEU A 260 12.93 17.57 2.98
N ALA A 261 12.27 17.71 4.12
CA ALA A 261 11.10 18.59 4.28
C ALA A 261 11.44 20.08 4.49
N GLY A 262 12.72 20.44 4.49
CA GLY A 262 13.15 21.83 4.74
C GLY A 262 13.26 22.22 6.21
N MET A 263 13.31 21.27 7.14
CA MET A 263 13.49 21.45 8.58
C MET A 263 14.92 21.10 9.01
N PRO A 264 15.92 21.96 8.81
CA PRO A 264 17.34 21.57 9.00
C PRO A 264 17.74 21.40 10.47
N ASN A 265 17.01 22.02 11.40
CA ASN A 265 17.33 21.98 12.83
C ASN A 265 16.43 20.96 13.53
N VAL A 266 16.89 19.72 13.64
CA VAL A 266 16.17 18.62 14.26
C VAL A 266 16.74 18.33 15.63
N SER A 267 15.88 18.21 16.63
CA SER A 267 16.22 17.71 17.96
C SER A 267 15.17 16.73 18.44
N PHE A 268 15.52 15.90 19.41
CA PHE A 268 14.64 14.86 19.92
C PHE A 268 14.42 15.03 21.42
N MET A 269 13.20 14.69 21.85
CA MET A 269 12.83 14.62 23.25
C MET A 269 12.17 13.26 23.53
N TYR A 270 12.51 12.64 24.65
CA TYR A 270 11.82 11.40 25.06
C TYR A 270 10.35 11.69 25.32
N GLU A 271 9.46 10.85 24.76
CA GLU A 271 8.00 10.98 24.89
C GLU A 271 7.54 11.10 26.35
N PRO A 272 8.02 10.26 27.30
CA PRO A 272 7.65 10.45 28.71
C PRO A 272 8.09 11.79 29.29
N SER A 273 9.24 12.33 28.86
CA SER A 273 9.71 13.66 29.31
C SER A 273 8.83 14.76 28.74
N ALA A 274 8.48 14.66 27.45
CA ALA A 274 7.58 15.60 26.78
C ALA A 274 6.17 15.59 27.43
N ALA A 275 5.61 14.40 27.68
CA ALA A 275 4.32 14.24 28.34
C ALA A 275 4.29 14.84 29.77
N SER A 276 5.40 14.78 30.47
CA SER A 276 5.49 15.31 31.82
C SER A 276 5.77 16.83 31.92
N TYR A 277 6.11 17.48 30.80
CA TYR A 277 6.58 18.86 30.79
C TYR A 277 5.53 19.84 31.32
N GLN A 278 4.25 19.69 30.94
CA GLN A 278 3.17 20.55 31.42
C GLN A 278 3.02 20.48 32.96
N PHE A 279 3.15 19.27 33.53
CA PHE A 279 3.13 19.09 34.98
C PHE A 279 4.37 19.69 35.64
N HIS A 280 5.52 19.55 34.98
CA HIS A 280 6.79 20.13 35.49
C HIS A 280 6.66 21.64 35.69
N VAL A 281 6.18 22.38 34.70
CA VAL A 281 6.08 23.87 34.82
C VAL A 281 5.02 24.33 35.83
N SER A 282 4.06 23.47 36.16
CA SER A 282 3.02 23.76 37.13
C SER A 282 3.44 23.48 38.61
N GLN A 283 4.59 22.83 38.81
CA GLN A 283 5.08 22.46 40.18
C GLN A 283 6.13 23.45 40.68
N HIS A 284 5.87 24.11 41.81
CA HIS A 284 6.80 25.04 42.41
C HIS A 284 7.93 24.37 43.22
N SER A 285 7.75 23.12 43.64
CA SER A 285 8.73 22.36 44.39
C SER A 285 9.06 21.03 43.72
N PRO A 286 10.30 20.51 43.83
CA PRO A 286 10.71 19.25 43.24
C PRO A 286 9.87 18.08 43.77
N ARG A 287 9.32 17.27 42.87
CA ARG A 287 8.56 16.04 43.18
C ARG A 287 9.00 14.91 42.28
N LYS A 288 9.13 13.71 42.80
CA LYS A 288 9.32 12.48 42.01
C LYS A 288 7.99 12.00 41.50
N ALA A 289 7.96 11.66 40.23
CA ALA A 289 6.80 11.13 39.55
C ALA A 289 7.17 9.91 38.65
N LEU A 290 6.29 8.96 38.57
CA LEU A 290 6.35 7.90 37.57
C LEU A 290 5.44 8.31 36.38
N VAL A 291 6.07 8.48 35.26
CA VAL A 291 5.35 8.78 33.99
C VAL A 291 5.23 7.49 33.19
N VAL A 292 4.02 7.15 32.80
CA VAL A 292 3.71 5.98 31.95
C VAL A 292 3.07 6.50 30.69
N ASP A 293 3.75 6.32 29.57
CA ASP A 293 3.26 6.65 28.25
C ASP A 293 2.88 5.36 27.51
N LEU A 294 1.60 5.23 27.18
CA LEU A 294 1.04 4.07 26.48
C LEU A 294 0.67 4.47 25.05
N GLY A 295 1.63 4.30 24.14
CA GLY A 295 1.45 4.57 22.72
C GLY A 295 0.85 3.40 21.93
N GLY A 296 0.63 3.61 20.63
CA GLY A 296 0.12 2.57 19.72
C GLY A 296 1.10 1.42 19.47
N GLY A 297 2.41 1.63 19.64
CA GLY A 297 3.46 0.64 19.39
C GLY A 297 4.40 0.41 20.56
N THR A 298 4.48 1.34 21.51
CA THR A 298 5.40 1.32 22.66
C THR A 298 4.66 1.64 23.96
N ALA A 299 5.21 1.16 25.07
CA ALA A 299 4.87 1.58 26.42
C ALA A 299 6.16 2.05 27.08
N ASP A 300 6.27 3.34 27.37
CA ASP A 300 7.45 3.94 27.94
C ASP A 300 7.20 4.36 29.39
N VAL A 301 8.09 3.95 30.28
CA VAL A 301 8.01 4.26 31.72
C VAL A 301 9.23 5.07 32.13
N SER A 302 9.01 6.20 32.79
CA SER A 302 10.08 7.08 33.25
C SER A 302 9.86 7.53 34.67
N LEU A 303 10.88 7.36 35.53
CA LEU A 303 10.94 7.98 36.82
C LEU A 303 11.62 9.35 36.67
N VAL A 304 10.91 10.41 36.99
CA VAL A 304 11.37 11.80 36.78
C VAL A 304 11.21 12.63 38.04
N THR A 305 12.06 13.68 38.17
CA THR A 305 11.76 14.79 39.08
C THR A 305 11.10 15.90 38.28
N LEU A 306 9.95 16.36 38.74
CA LEU A 306 9.16 17.47 38.22
C LEU A 306 9.24 18.67 39.12
N GLY A 307 9.18 19.87 38.56
CA GLY A 307 9.13 21.14 39.30
C GLY A 307 10.48 21.60 39.85
N GLY A 308 10.41 22.67 40.63
CA GLY A 308 11.61 23.34 41.15
C GLY A 308 12.16 24.38 40.18
N ALA A 309 13.45 24.66 40.29
CA ALA A 309 14.15 25.67 39.50
C ALA A 309 14.67 25.15 38.16
N GLU A 310 14.54 23.85 37.92
CA GLU A 310 15.03 23.25 36.68
C GLU A 310 14.17 23.65 35.48
N PRO A 311 14.74 23.84 34.27
CA PRO A 311 14.01 24.26 33.10
C PRO A 311 13.20 23.12 32.45
N ALA A 312 13.46 21.85 32.82
CA ALA A 312 12.83 20.67 32.26
C ALA A 312 12.76 19.52 33.26
N PRO A 313 11.89 18.52 33.07
CA PRO A 313 11.87 17.30 33.87
C PRO A 313 13.24 16.60 33.90
N ILE A 314 13.69 16.18 35.08
CA ILE A 314 14.97 15.45 35.26
C ILE A 314 14.66 13.94 35.23
N PRO A 315 15.03 13.21 34.19
CA PRO A 315 14.85 11.76 34.17
C PRO A 315 15.92 11.07 35.05
N HIS A 316 15.47 10.13 35.88
CA HIS A 316 16.34 9.29 36.70
C HIS A 316 16.52 7.90 36.12
N ARG A 317 15.43 7.32 35.62
CA ARG A 317 15.40 6.01 34.96
C ARG A 317 14.30 5.96 33.93
N GLN A 318 14.62 5.42 32.78
CA GLN A 318 13.68 5.26 31.67
C GLN A 318 13.75 3.84 31.16
N GLN A 319 12.58 3.26 30.81
CA GLN A 319 12.47 1.93 30.24
C GLN A 319 11.36 1.93 29.21
N GLY A 320 11.68 1.47 27.99
CA GLY A 320 10.72 1.31 26.90
C GLY A 320 10.41 -0.15 26.65
N TYR A 321 9.15 -0.43 26.35
CA TYR A 321 8.64 -1.77 26.00
C TYR A 321 7.88 -1.68 24.70
N LEU A 322 8.07 -2.66 23.80
CA LEU A 322 7.27 -2.81 22.58
C LEU A 322 5.97 -3.57 22.88
N LEU A 323 5.10 -2.95 23.66
CA LEU A 323 3.83 -3.49 24.15
C LEU A 323 2.67 -2.54 23.81
N GLY A 324 2.79 -1.77 22.74
CA GLY A 324 1.72 -0.87 22.31
C GLY A 324 0.49 -1.64 21.87
N GLY A 325 -0.68 -1.04 22.11
CA GLY A 325 -1.97 -1.59 21.72
C GLY A 325 -2.11 -1.71 20.20
N ARG A 326 -1.65 -2.83 19.65
CA ARG A 326 -2.00 -3.23 18.27
C ARG A 326 -3.44 -3.74 18.30
N THR A 327 -4.37 -2.91 17.92
CA THR A 327 -5.70 -3.35 17.47
C THR A 327 -5.68 -3.56 15.96
#